data_37d680df82772c0269f14089af9fbd9d
#
_entry.id   37d680df82772c0269f14089af9fbd9d
#
_cell.length_a   1.000
_cell.length_b   1.000
_cell.length_c   1.000
_cell.angle_alpha   90.00
_cell.angle_beta   90.00
_cell.angle_gamma   90.00
#
_symmetry.space_group_name_H-M   'P 1'
#
loop_
_entity.id
_entity.type
_entity.pdbx_description
1 polymer ?
#
loop_
_entity_poly.entity_id
_entity_poly.type
_entity_poly.pdbx_seq_one_letter_code
_entity_poly.pdbx_strand_id
1 'polypeptide(L)'
;MENFKKEKVSFWRRIAALALAAALALGLAACDASAVVPGSSTPTVSTAQPAGDGQAANFEMHFLDVGQALSVLVECDGQYMLYDGGNVDDGSYVVSYLQNLGVEELQYVFCSHAHEDHVGGLSAALAYFPADHVYSPVTEASTKCFQDFVKYTQQQGLQVEVPAAGTVWPLGSATVTMLGPVAQYDNTNDTSIVLRVDYGSTSFLLTGDMESDAERDLVNSGANLKADVLQVGHHGSSTSTSYIFLNAVLPEMGIISCGVNNKYGHPHEETLSILRDAGVNVYRTDLLGAIVIGSDGQNYTVRTEKTATDAELNPTDPVAASTAQQGYIGNVNSKKFHLPSCANLPAEKNQILFSSYEEAIAAGYSPCSSCIK
;
A
#
# COMPACT_ATOMS: atom_id res chain seq x y z
N MET A 1 -26.11 6.59 -39.57
CA MET A 1 -24.65 6.63 -39.62
C MET A 1 -23.99 5.93 -38.41
N GLU A 2 -24.74 5.27 -37.53
CA GLU A 2 -24.20 4.58 -36.33
C GLU A 2 -23.83 3.09 -36.53
N ASN A 3 -24.29 2.45 -37.57
CA ASN A 3 -24.02 1.02 -37.81
C ASN A 3 -22.68 0.69 -38.50
N PHE A 4 -21.95 1.70 -38.96
CA PHE A 4 -20.68 1.50 -39.68
C PHE A 4 -19.44 1.49 -38.79
N LYS A 5 -19.57 1.91 -37.51
CA LYS A 5 -18.43 1.90 -36.56
C LYS A 5 -18.26 0.61 -35.78
N LYS A 6 -19.34 -0.17 -35.58
CA LYS A 6 -19.28 -1.43 -34.83
C LYS A 6 -18.68 -2.62 -35.60
N GLU A 7 -18.69 -2.60 -36.90
CA GLU A 7 -18.12 -3.71 -37.70
C GLU A 7 -16.60 -3.65 -37.88
N LYS A 8 -15.96 -2.49 -37.78
CA LYS A 8 -14.52 -2.38 -37.95
C LYS A 8 -13.71 -2.89 -36.75
N VAL A 9 -14.24 -2.84 -35.54
CA VAL A 9 -13.57 -3.31 -34.33
C VAL A 9 -13.58 -4.84 -34.21
N SER A 10 -14.60 -5.52 -34.77
CA SER A 10 -14.71 -6.98 -34.75
C SER A 10 -13.77 -7.67 -35.76
N PHE A 11 -13.34 -7.00 -36.82
CA PHE A 11 -12.57 -7.63 -37.89
C PHE A 11 -11.08 -7.78 -37.56
N TRP A 12 -10.50 -6.90 -36.74
CA TRP A 12 -9.10 -6.94 -36.36
C TRP A 12 -8.76 -7.92 -35.23
N ARG A 13 -9.78 -8.39 -34.48
CA ARG A 13 -9.62 -9.39 -33.40
C ARG A 13 -9.49 -10.84 -33.86
N ARG A 14 -9.59 -11.14 -35.17
CA ARG A 14 -9.60 -12.54 -35.69
C ARG A 14 -8.38 -12.98 -36.49
N ILE A 15 -7.32 -12.18 -36.59
CA ILE A 15 -6.15 -12.51 -37.42
C ILE A 15 -4.89 -12.88 -36.63
N ALA A 16 -4.89 -12.83 -35.29
CA ALA A 16 -3.70 -13.12 -34.47
C ALA A 16 -3.65 -14.52 -33.84
N ALA A 17 -4.34 -15.51 -34.40
CA ALA A 17 -4.27 -16.90 -33.92
C ALA A 17 -3.99 -17.82 -35.09
N LEU A 18 -2.71 -18.00 -35.48
CA LEU A 18 -2.19 -19.20 -36.20
C LEU A 18 -0.73 -18.99 -36.62
N ALA A 19 0.16 -19.62 -35.91
CA ALA A 19 1.49 -20.14 -36.25
C ALA A 19 2.43 -19.99 -35.04
N LEU A 20 2.85 -21.07 -34.39
CA LEU A 20 4.02 -21.85 -34.76
C LEU A 20 4.15 -23.08 -33.85
N ALA A 21 4.23 -24.23 -34.44
CA ALA A 21 4.64 -25.49 -33.80
C ALA A 21 6.08 -25.83 -34.20
N ALA A 22 6.80 -26.52 -33.29
CA ALA A 22 7.97 -27.38 -33.53
C ALA A 22 9.36 -26.74 -33.52
N ALA A 23 10.12 -27.08 -32.46
CA ALA A 23 11.43 -27.77 -32.62
C ALA A 23 11.89 -28.38 -31.27
N LEU A 24 11.89 -29.72 -31.24
CA LEU A 24 12.64 -30.54 -30.26
C LEU A 24 14.10 -30.56 -30.64
N ALA A 25 15.01 -30.42 -29.65
CA ALA A 25 16.34 -31.05 -29.74
C ALA A 25 16.84 -31.40 -28.34
N LEU A 26 17.21 -32.68 -28.20
CA LEU A 26 17.78 -33.34 -27.02
C LEU A 26 19.19 -32.85 -26.69
N GLY A 27 19.48 -32.83 -25.39
CA GLY A 27 20.86 -32.76 -24.86
C GLY A 27 20.92 -33.38 -23.47
N LEU A 28 21.40 -34.63 -23.41
CA LEU A 28 21.77 -35.37 -22.19
C LEU A 28 23.12 -34.85 -21.67
N ALA A 29 23.29 -34.66 -20.34
CA ALA A 29 24.39 -35.29 -19.61
C ALA A 29 24.52 -34.87 -18.14
N ALA A 30 24.69 -35.88 -17.32
CA ALA A 30 25.52 -36.02 -16.13
C ALA A 30 25.03 -35.45 -14.79
N CYS A 31 24.70 -36.40 -13.92
CA CYS A 31 24.57 -36.28 -12.46
C CYS A 31 25.91 -35.95 -11.81
N ASP A 32 25.86 -35.00 -10.84
CA ASP A 32 26.76 -35.08 -9.69
C ASP A 32 25.95 -34.75 -8.43
N ALA A 33 26.00 -35.68 -7.50
CA ALA A 33 25.23 -35.63 -6.26
C ALA A 33 26.09 -35.01 -5.18
N SER A 34 25.75 -33.78 -4.74
CA SER A 34 26.26 -33.23 -3.49
C SER A 34 25.08 -32.77 -2.65
N ALA A 35 24.96 -33.37 -1.47
CA ALA A 35 23.95 -33.09 -0.48
C ALA A 35 23.99 -31.61 -0.05
N VAL A 36 22.91 -30.88 -0.26
CA VAL A 36 22.70 -29.51 0.23
C VAL A 36 21.78 -29.56 1.44
N VAL A 37 22.29 -29.06 2.56
CA VAL A 37 21.53 -28.75 3.77
C VAL A 37 20.53 -27.63 3.45
N PRO A 38 19.26 -27.66 3.90
CA PRO A 38 18.33 -26.57 3.66
C PRO A 38 18.73 -25.34 4.47
N GLY A 39 19.37 -24.39 3.80
CA GLY A 39 19.64 -23.05 4.31
C GLY A 39 18.40 -22.17 4.13
N SER A 40 17.99 -21.51 5.19
CA SER A 40 17.03 -20.41 5.19
C SER A 40 17.45 -19.36 4.16
N SER A 41 16.69 -19.22 3.08
CA SER A 41 16.89 -18.15 2.10
C SER A 41 16.18 -16.89 2.57
N THR A 42 16.93 -15.96 3.15
CA THR A 42 16.52 -14.55 3.26
C THR A 42 16.44 -13.95 1.85
N PRO A 43 15.35 -13.29 1.47
CA PRO A 43 15.28 -12.59 0.20
C PRO A 43 16.30 -11.45 0.19
N THR A 44 17.08 -11.36 -0.88
CA THR A 44 18.10 -10.32 -1.06
C THR A 44 17.40 -9.08 -1.62
N VAL A 45 17.27 -8.03 -0.81
CA VAL A 45 16.89 -6.69 -1.30
C VAL A 45 18.05 -6.16 -2.14
N SER A 46 17.87 -6.10 -3.44
CA SER A 46 18.84 -5.49 -4.36
C SER A 46 18.51 -4.02 -4.52
N THR A 47 19.29 -3.14 -3.90
CA THR A 47 19.24 -1.69 -4.20
C THR A 47 19.69 -1.45 -5.63
N ALA A 48 18.85 -0.78 -6.42
CA ALA A 48 18.96 -0.66 -7.86
C ALA A 48 20.24 -0.01 -8.34
N GLN A 49 20.95 -0.75 -9.19
CA GLN A 49 21.86 -0.23 -10.19
C GLN A 49 21.09 -0.10 -11.52
N PRO A 50 21.39 0.87 -12.42
CA PRO A 50 20.61 1.05 -13.64
C PRO A 50 20.65 -0.18 -14.54
N ALA A 51 19.48 -0.49 -15.12
CA ALA A 51 19.10 -1.69 -15.82
C ALA A 51 20.16 -2.28 -16.77
N GLY A 52 20.61 -3.51 -16.45
CA GLY A 52 21.02 -4.48 -17.45
C GLY A 52 19.78 -5.30 -17.86
N ASP A 53 19.73 -5.79 -19.09
CA ASP A 53 18.66 -6.53 -19.76
C ASP A 53 18.03 -7.65 -18.90
N GLY A 54 17.22 -7.28 -17.93
CA GLY A 54 16.36 -8.14 -17.14
C GLY A 54 14.96 -8.10 -17.74
N GLN A 55 14.33 -9.25 -17.86
CA GLN A 55 12.94 -9.39 -18.27
C GLN A 55 12.09 -8.35 -17.52
N ALA A 56 11.35 -7.51 -18.25
CA ALA A 56 10.50 -6.50 -17.65
C ALA A 56 9.58 -7.17 -16.62
N ALA A 57 9.49 -6.59 -15.43
CA ALA A 57 8.53 -7.04 -14.45
C ALA A 57 7.14 -6.94 -15.07
N ASN A 58 6.33 -8.00 -14.98
CA ASN A 58 4.96 -7.97 -15.48
C ASN A 58 4.00 -7.30 -14.48
N PHE A 59 4.52 -6.87 -13.33
CA PHE A 59 3.79 -6.17 -12.30
C PHE A 59 4.63 -5.00 -11.76
N GLU A 60 4.02 -3.82 -11.72
CA GLU A 60 4.61 -2.63 -11.12
C GLU A 60 3.56 -1.87 -10.30
N MET A 61 3.95 -1.43 -9.10
CA MET A 61 3.17 -0.53 -8.26
C MET A 61 3.92 0.78 -8.09
N HIS A 62 3.33 1.88 -8.57
CA HIS A 62 3.92 3.20 -8.61
C HIS A 62 3.29 4.07 -7.54
N PHE A 63 4.06 4.53 -6.56
CA PHE A 63 3.67 5.56 -5.61
C PHE A 63 4.14 6.91 -6.14
N LEU A 64 3.20 7.74 -6.57
CA LEU A 64 3.50 9.02 -7.23
C LEU A 64 3.92 10.08 -6.19
N ASP A 65 4.87 10.97 -6.55
CA ASP A 65 5.23 12.12 -5.71
C ASP A 65 4.18 13.25 -5.91
N VAL A 66 3.06 13.11 -5.23
CA VAL A 66 1.95 14.08 -5.20
C VAL A 66 1.99 14.97 -3.94
N GLY A 67 3.18 15.11 -3.34
CA GLY A 67 3.35 15.89 -2.11
C GLY A 67 2.60 15.28 -0.92
N GLN A 68 1.88 16.13 -0.15
CA GLN A 68 1.11 15.67 1.02
C GLN A 68 -0.25 15.14 0.57
N ALA A 69 -0.24 13.96 -0.06
CA ALA A 69 -1.38 13.32 -0.68
C ALA A 69 -1.03 11.86 -1.06
N LEU A 70 -1.99 11.10 -1.60
CA LEU A 70 -1.77 9.73 -2.07
C LEU A 70 -2.25 9.57 -3.52
N SER A 71 -1.40 8.95 -4.34
CA SER A 71 -1.79 8.42 -5.65
C SER A 71 -0.94 7.22 -5.98
N VAL A 72 -1.57 6.08 -6.27
CA VAL A 72 -0.90 4.82 -6.58
C VAL A 72 -1.44 4.26 -7.88
N LEU A 73 -0.55 4.02 -8.85
CA LEU A 73 -0.87 3.28 -10.06
C LEU A 73 -0.37 1.85 -9.92
N VAL A 74 -1.22 0.89 -10.22
CA VAL A 74 -0.85 -0.53 -10.31
C VAL A 74 -0.97 -0.96 -11.76
N GLU A 75 0.11 -1.52 -12.28
CA GLU A 75 0.17 -2.13 -13.61
C GLU A 75 0.38 -3.64 -13.48
N CYS A 76 -0.39 -4.43 -14.20
CA CYS A 76 -0.16 -5.85 -14.35
C CYS A 76 -0.57 -6.32 -15.75
N ASP A 77 0.39 -6.88 -16.51
CA ASP A 77 0.18 -7.40 -17.87
C ASP A 77 -0.48 -6.38 -18.83
N GLY A 78 -0.17 -5.09 -18.67
CA GLY A 78 -0.74 -4.00 -19.47
C GLY A 78 -2.17 -3.60 -19.09
N GLN A 79 -2.65 -4.04 -17.94
CA GLN A 79 -3.88 -3.57 -17.31
C GLN A 79 -3.54 -2.63 -16.14
N TYR A 80 -4.37 -1.61 -15.93
CA TYR A 80 -4.06 -0.53 -15.01
C TYR A 80 -5.18 -0.29 -14.00
N MET A 81 -4.78 -0.08 -12.73
CA MET A 81 -5.65 0.32 -11.64
C MET A 81 -5.08 1.58 -10.99
N LEU A 82 -5.88 2.64 -10.87
CA LEU A 82 -5.52 3.86 -10.15
C LEU A 82 -6.20 3.85 -8.78
N TYR A 83 -5.42 3.94 -7.72
CA TYR A 83 -5.88 4.06 -6.34
C TYR A 83 -5.47 5.44 -5.82
N ASP A 84 -6.46 6.31 -5.62
CA ASP A 84 -6.34 7.72 -5.30
C ASP A 84 -5.62 8.57 -6.38
N GLY A 85 -5.81 9.87 -6.35
CA GLY A 85 -5.34 10.79 -7.39
C GLY A 85 -4.57 12.00 -6.87
N GLY A 86 -4.25 12.05 -5.57
CA GLY A 86 -3.66 13.23 -4.96
C GLY A 86 -4.67 14.37 -4.78
N ASN A 87 -4.15 15.59 -4.54
CA ASN A 87 -4.96 16.80 -4.47
C ASN A 87 -5.52 17.20 -5.84
N VAL A 88 -6.43 18.16 -5.87
CA VAL A 88 -6.96 18.72 -7.13
C VAL A 88 -5.85 19.24 -8.05
N ASP A 89 -4.87 19.92 -7.47
CA ASP A 89 -3.75 20.53 -8.22
C ASP A 89 -2.78 19.46 -8.78
N ASP A 90 -2.76 18.26 -8.24
CA ASP A 90 -1.91 17.15 -8.70
C ASP A 90 -2.47 16.45 -9.95
N GLY A 91 -3.76 16.69 -10.28
CA GLY A 91 -4.43 16.00 -11.39
C GLY A 91 -3.70 16.10 -12.73
N SER A 92 -3.05 17.22 -13.03
CA SER A 92 -2.26 17.38 -14.26
C SER A 92 -1.00 16.52 -14.25
N TYR A 93 -0.34 16.39 -13.10
CA TYR A 93 0.83 15.53 -12.93
C TYR A 93 0.44 14.06 -13.05
N VAL A 94 -0.64 13.62 -12.38
CA VAL A 94 -1.15 12.26 -12.46
C VAL A 94 -1.46 11.89 -13.92
N VAL A 95 -2.22 12.74 -14.65
CA VAL A 95 -2.51 12.51 -16.06
C VAL A 95 -1.24 12.38 -16.90
N SER A 96 -0.28 13.29 -16.71
CA SER A 96 0.98 13.27 -17.46
C SER A 96 1.81 12.03 -17.15
N TYR A 97 1.81 11.57 -15.89
CA TYR A 97 2.51 10.37 -15.47
C TYR A 97 1.94 9.12 -16.16
N LEU A 98 0.61 8.96 -16.14
CA LEU A 98 -0.08 7.87 -16.81
C LEU A 98 0.15 7.89 -18.32
N GLN A 99 0.10 9.07 -18.96
CA GLN A 99 0.40 9.23 -20.39
C GLN A 99 1.81 8.79 -20.75
N ASN A 100 2.80 9.16 -19.93
CA ASN A 100 4.20 8.81 -20.17
C ASN A 100 4.43 7.29 -20.07
N LEU A 101 3.61 6.57 -19.30
CA LEU A 101 3.60 5.10 -19.24
C LEU A 101 2.79 4.47 -20.39
N GLY A 102 2.12 5.26 -21.23
CA GLY A 102 1.31 4.75 -22.33
C GLY A 102 -0.03 4.16 -21.89
N VAL A 103 -0.55 4.56 -20.71
CA VAL A 103 -1.89 4.15 -20.27
C VAL A 103 -2.94 4.63 -21.25
N GLU A 104 -3.76 3.73 -21.76
CA GLU A 104 -4.86 4.04 -22.68
C GLU A 104 -6.22 3.98 -21.98
N GLU A 105 -6.39 3.10 -20.98
CA GLU A 105 -7.61 2.94 -20.19
C GLU A 105 -7.26 2.44 -18.77
N LEU A 106 -8.16 2.65 -17.82
CA LEU A 106 -8.06 2.18 -16.45
C LEU A 106 -9.14 1.11 -16.21
N GLN A 107 -8.74 -0.13 -15.89
CA GLN A 107 -9.70 -1.17 -15.52
C GLN A 107 -10.46 -0.77 -14.27
N TYR A 108 -9.74 -0.20 -13.30
CA TYR A 108 -10.32 0.19 -12.02
C TYR A 108 -9.79 1.54 -11.58
N VAL A 109 -10.69 2.37 -11.06
CA VAL A 109 -10.37 3.59 -10.32
C VAL A 109 -10.95 3.46 -8.93
N PHE A 110 -10.10 3.53 -7.91
CA PHE A 110 -10.50 3.52 -6.51
C PHE A 110 -10.24 4.88 -5.88
N CYS A 111 -11.25 5.42 -5.22
CA CYS A 111 -11.12 6.48 -4.23
C CYS A 111 -11.12 5.80 -2.85
N SER A 112 -10.00 5.86 -2.13
CA SER A 112 -9.91 5.24 -0.81
C SER A 112 -10.94 5.82 0.14
N HIS A 113 -11.01 7.15 0.22
CA HIS A 113 -11.99 7.89 0.99
C HIS A 113 -12.17 9.32 0.44
N ALA A 114 -13.10 10.10 1.00
CA ALA A 114 -13.60 11.33 0.38
C ALA A 114 -12.80 12.61 0.70
N HIS A 115 -11.57 12.53 1.25
CA HIS A 115 -10.70 13.69 1.46
C HIS A 115 -10.05 14.13 0.14
N GLU A 116 -9.75 15.45 0.03
CA GLU A 116 -9.25 16.06 -1.20
C GLU A 116 -7.91 15.48 -1.64
N ASP A 117 -6.99 15.25 -0.72
CA ASP A 117 -5.65 14.71 -0.95
C ASP A 117 -5.62 13.24 -1.43
N HIS A 118 -6.81 12.66 -1.65
CA HIS A 118 -7.05 11.34 -2.24
C HIS A 118 -7.93 11.40 -3.49
N VAL A 119 -9.11 12.02 -3.36
CA VAL A 119 -10.08 12.09 -4.47
C VAL A 119 -9.77 13.18 -5.48
N GLY A 120 -8.99 14.19 -5.11
CA GLY A 120 -8.86 15.45 -5.85
C GLY A 120 -8.49 15.31 -7.32
N GLY A 121 -7.39 14.61 -7.58
CA GLY A 121 -6.87 14.42 -8.95
C GLY A 121 -7.60 13.34 -9.75
N LEU A 122 -8.44 12.48 -9.13
CA LEU A 122 -9.19 11.44 -9.84
C LEU A 122 -10.12 12.02 -10.91
N SER A 123 -10.67 13.21 -10.68
CA SER A 123 -11.51 13.88 -11.66
C SER A 123 -10.76 14.20 -12.95
N ALA A 124 -9.48 14.57 -12.87
CA ALA A 124 -8.65 14.81 -14.05
C ALA A 124 -8.30 13.50 -14.78
N ALA A 125 -7.96 12.43 -14.03
CA ALA A 125 -7.72 11.13 -14.62
C ALA A 125 -8.97 10.62 -15.37
N LEU A 126 -10.15 10.68 -14.77
CA LEU A 126 -11.42 10.29 -15.39
C LEU A 126 -11.86 11.20 -16.55
N ALA A 127 -11.42 12.45 -16.56
CA ALA A 127 -11.65 13.33 -17.72
C ALA A 127 -10.81 12.93 -18.94
N TYR A 128 -9.68 12.26 -18.72
CA TYR A 128 -8.69 11.99 -19.74
C TYR A 128 -8.66 10.53 -20.19
N PHE A 129 -8.78 9.59 -19.25
CA PHE A 129 -8.74 8.15 -19.51
C PHE A 129 -10.11 7.51 -19.36
N PRO A 130 -10.53 6.65 -20.30
CA PRO A 130 -11.65 5.76 -20.07
C PRO A 130 -11.41 4.88 -18.85
N ALA A 131 -12.45 4.63 -18.06
CA ALA A 131 -12.44 3.67 -16.98
C ALA A 131 -13.52 2.60 -17.21
N ASP A 132 -13.27 1.36 -16.73
CA ASP A 132 -14.29 0.32 -16.77
C ASP A 132 -15.15 0.36 -15.50
N HIS A 133 -14.52 0.57 -14.32
CA HIS A 133 -15.19 0.63 -13.04
C HIS A 133 -14.62 1.72 -12.14
N VAL A 134 -15.47 2.36 -11.35
CA VAL A 134 -15.10 3.40 -10.41
C VAL A 134 -15.68 3.11 -9.04
N TYR A 135 -14.82 3.00 -8.04
CA TYR A 135 -15.16 2.60 -6.67
C TYR A 135 -14.84 3.69 -5.66
N SER A 136 -15.68 3.79 -4.63
CA SER A 136 -15.47 4.66 -3.46
C SER A 136 -16.27 4.08 -2.28
N PRO A 137 -15.90 4.35 -1.03
CA PRO A 137 -16.70 3.92 0.13
C PRO A 137 -18.06 4.63 0.24
N VAL A 138 -18.24 5.73 -0.49
CA VAL A 138 -19.49 6.52 -0.53
C VAL A 138 -19.81 6.94 -1.97
N THR A 139 -21.09 7.19 -2.28
CA THR A 139 -21.51 7.67 -3.60
C THR A 139 -21.69 9.17 -3.67
N GLU A 140 -21.66 9.88 -2.52
CA GLU A 140 -21.83 11.32 -2.42
C GLU A 140 -21.04 11.90 -1.25
N ALA A 141 -20.48 13.09 -1.45
CA ALA A 141 -19.91 13.92 -0.38
C ALA A 141 -20.11 15.41 -0.73
N SER A 142 -20.03 16.27 0.29
CA SER A 142 -20.32 17.70 0.12
C SER A 142 -19.17 18.50 -0.51
N THR A 143 -17.97 17.94 -0.59
CA THR A 143 -16.80 18.62 -1.14
C THR A 143 -16.87 18.73 -2.65
N LYS A 144 -16.34 19.84 -3.20
CA LYS A 144 -16.36 20.08 -4.64
C LYS A 144 -15.55 19.05 -5.41
N CYS A 145 -14.39 18.64 -4.88
CA CYS A 145 -13.52 17.62 -5.49
C CYS A 145 -14.26 16.28 -5.65
N PHE A 146 -15.00 15.83 -4.62
CA PHE A 146 -15.79 14.61 -4.69
C PHE A 146 -16.95 14.72 -5.68
N GLN A 147 -17.64 15.88 -5.72
CA GLN A 147 -18.70 16.13 -6.69
C GLN A 147 -18.17 16.12 -8.13
N ASP A 148 -16.97 16.66 -8.37
CA ASP A 148 -16.34 16.59 -9.68
C ASP A 148 -15.92 15.14 -10.01
N PHE A 149 -15.40 14.37 -9.09
CA PHE A 149 -15.12 12.93 -9.25
C PHE A 149 -16.38 12.18 -9.71
N VAL A 150 -17.51 12.33 -9.02
CA VAL A 150 -18.81 11.73 -9.41
C VAL A 150 -19.26 12.22 -10.79
N LYS A 151 -19.14 13.53 -11.07
CA LYS A 151 -19.50 14.11 -12.36
C LYS A 151 -18.72 13.52 -13.53
N TYR A 152 -17.39 13.39 -13.41
CA TYR A 152 -16.58 12.84 -14.48
C TYR A 152 -16.78 11.34 -14.66
N THR A 153 -17.06 10.60 -13.59
CA THR A 153 -17.53 9.21 -13.65
C THR A 153 -18.83 9.10 -14.49
N GLN A 154 -19.81 9.95 -14.19
CA GLN A 154 -21.10 9.97 -14.92
C GLN A 154 -20.95 10.39 -16.39
N GLN A 155 -20.01 11.27 -16.72
CA GLN A 155 -19.73 11.65 -18.10
C GLN A 155 -19.23 10.48 -18.97
N GLN A 156 -18.63 9.47 -18.35
CA GLN A 156 -18.26 8.20 -19.01
C GLN A 156 -19.43 7.20 -19.10
N GLY A 157 -20.61 7.54 -18.56
CA GLY A 157 -21.76 6.65 -18.49
C GLY A 157 -21.69 5.65 -17.34
N LEU A 158 -20.77 5.85 -16.41
CA LEU A 158 -20.56 5.02 -15.22
C LEU A 158 -21.24 5.64 -14.00
N GLN A 159 -21.27 4.87 -12.92
CA GLN A 159 -21.64 5.33 -11.59
C GLN A 159 -20.53 4.95 -10.61
N VAL A 160 -20.38 5.72 -9.54
CA VAL A 160 -19.51 5.33 -8.42
C VAL A 160 -20.17 4.17 -7.69
N GLU A 161 -19.44 3.05 -7.60
CA GLU A 161 -19.88 1.83 -6.92
C GLU A 161 -19.29 1.76 -5.51
N VAL A 162 -20.08 1.26 -4.55
CA VAL A 162 -19.59 0.98 -3.18
C VAL A 162 -19.37 -0.53 -3.06
N PRO A 163 -18.12 -1.00 -3.09
CA PRO A 163 -17.85 -2.41 -3.00
C PRO A 163 -17.95 -2.90 -1.55
N ALA A 164 -18.07 -4.20 -1.35
CA ALA A 164 -18.09 -4.82 -0.02
C ALA A 164 -16.75 -5.49 0.29
N ALA A 165 -16.34 -5.52 1.56
CA ALA A 165 -15.20 -6.31 1.99
C ALA A 165 -15.35 -7.79 1.54
N GLY A 166 -14.26 -8.38 1.07
CA GLY A 166 -14.25 -9.71 0.45
C GLY A 166 -14.48 -9.72 -1.06
N THR A 167 -14.80 -8.57 -1.69
CA THR A 167 -14.86 -8.51 -3.16
C THR A 167 -13.47 -8.71 -3.77
N VAL A 168 -13.41 -9.45 -4.88
CA VAL A 168 -12.17 -9.80 -5.55
C VAL A 168 -12.26 -9.42 -7.04
N TRP A 169 -11.21 -8.80 -7.56
CA TRP A 169 -11.08 -8.39 -8.95
C TRP A 169 -9.78 -8.93 -9.56
N PRO A 170 -9.78 -9.37 -10.81
CA PRO A 170 -8.55 -9.65 -11.55
C PRO A 170 -7.93 -8.33 -12.06
N LEU A 171 -6.61 -8.23 -12.06
CA LEU A 171 -5.85 -7.19 -12.76
C LEU A 171 -4.70 -7.87 -13.48
N GLY A 172 -4.88 -8.16 -14.78
CA GLY A 172 -3.97 -9.06 -15.48
C GLY A 172 -3.90 -10.43 -14.80
N SER A 173 -2.70 -10.86 -14.43
CA SER A 173 -2.46 -12.07 -13.63
C SER A 173 -2.41 -11.82 -12.12
N ALA A 174 -2.55 -10.55 -11.69
CA ALA A 174 -2.69 -10.21 -10.28
C ALA A 174 -4.14 -10.34 -9.80
N THR A 175 -4.29 -10.46 -8.48
CA THR A 175 -5.59 -10.50 -7.80
C THR A 175 -5.68 -9.33 -6.83
N VAL A 176 -6.72 -8.52 -6.95
CA VAL A 176 -7.03 -7.42 -6.04
C VAL A 176 -8.19 -7.85 -5.13
N THR A 177 -7.99 -7.81 -3.83
CA THR A 177 -8.99 -8.19 -2.83
C THR A 177 -9.27 -7.01 -1.92
N MET A 178 -10.53 -6.62 -1.77
CA MET A 178 -10.95 -5.65 -0.78
C MET A 178 -11.00 -6.28 0.61
N LEU A 179 -10.27 -5.74 1.55
CA LEU A 179 -10.24 -6.21 2.94
C LEU A 179 -11.09 -5.34 3.87
N GLY A 180 -11.17 -4.05 3.62
CA GLY A 180 -11.91 -3.08 4.42
C GLY A 180 -12.51 -1.94 3.60
N PRO A 181 -13.38 -1.10 4.22
CA PRO A 181 -13.75 -1.13 5.63
C PRO A 181 -14.65 -2.32 5.98
N VAL A 182 -14.54 -2.84 7.22
CA VAL A 182 -15.32 -3.98 7.72
C VAL A 182 -16.51 -3.55 8.58
N ALA A 183 -16.62 -2.27 8.88
CA ALA A 183 -17.72 -1.64 9.61
C ALA A 183 -18.07 -0.29 9.00
N GLN A 184 -19.05 0.39 9.58
CA GLN A 184 -19.35 1.79 9.23
C GLN A 184 -18.68 2.70 10.25
N TYR A 185 -18.09 3.79 9.78
CA TYR A 185 -17.35 4.74 10.59
C TYR A 185 -17.84 6.16 10.34
N ASP A 186 -17.87 6.96 11.41
CA ASP A 186 -18.16 8.41 11.34
C ASP A 186 -16.90 9.20 10.89
N ASN A 187 -15.70 8.69 11.20
CA ASN A 187 -14.45 9.25 10.74
C ASN A 187 -14.23 8.88 9.26
N THR A 188 -14.06 9.89 8.42
CA THR A 188 -13.86 9.71 6.97
C THR A 188 -12.60 8.88 6.65
N ASN A 189 -11.51 9.02 7.41
CA ASN A 189 -10.30 8.24 7.24
C ASN A 189 -10.56 6.75 7.43
N ASP A 190 -11.34 6.38 8.44
CA ASP A 190 -11.69 5.00 8.75
C ASP A 190 -12.61 4.36 7.70
N THR A 191 -13.20 5.15 6.80
CA THR A 191 -13.95 4.61 5.64
C THR A 191 -13.04 4.15 4.51
N SER A 192 -11.73 4.28 4.63
CA SER A 192 -10.76 3.95 3.57
C SER A 192 -10.95 2.53 3.04
N ILE A 193 -11.08 2.40 1.72
CA ILE A 193 -11.06 1.12 1.03
C ILE A 193 -9.65 0.54 1.18
N VAL A 194 -9.54 -0.59 1.85
CA VAL A 194 -8.28 -1.31 2.03
C VAL A 194 -8.18 -2.41 0.99
N LEU A 195 -7.12 -2.36 0.17
CA LEU A 195 -6.89 -3.33 -0.90
C LEU A 195 -5.63 -4.15 -0.64
N ARG A 196 -5.76 -5.46 -0.76
CA ARG A 196 -4.64 -6.38 -0.89
C ARG A 196 -4.47 -6.73 -2.36
N VAL A 197 -3.25 -6.64 -2.87
CA VAL A 197 -2.90 -7.05 -4.23
C VAL A 197 -1.90 -8.19 -4.16
N ASP A 198 -2.24 -9.32 -4.76
CA ASP A 198 -1.40 -10.51 -4.82
C ASP A 198 -0.94 -10.75 -6.25
N TYR A 199 0.38 -10.93 -6.45
CA TYR A 199 0.98 -11.31 -7.72
C TYR A 199 2.04 -12.40 -7.52
N GLY A 200 1.75 -13.61 -7.98
CA GLY A 200 2.58 -14.78 -7.68
C GLY A 200 2.67 -15.05 -6.18
N SER A 201 3.86 -15.00 -5.61
CA SER A 201 4.12 -15.10 -4.16
C SER A 201 4.35 -13.74 -3.49
N THR A 202 4.24 -12.64 -4.22
CA THR A 202 4.43 -11.27 -3.72
C THR A 202 3.10 -10.62 -3.38
N SER A 203 3.08 -9.75 -2.36
CA SER A 203 1.85 -9.17 -1.83
C SER A 203 2.01 -7.73 -1.37
N PHE A 204 0.98 -6.93 -1.63
CA PHE A 204 0.94 -5.50 -1.35
C PHE A 204 -0.34 -5.16 -0.60
N LEU A 205 -0.27 -4.21 0.33
CA LEU A 205 -1.42 -3.72 1.08
C LEU A 205 -1.52 -2.20 0.97
N LEU A 206 -2.63 -1.71 0.40
CA LEU A 206 -3.00 -0.31 0.32
C LEU A 206 -4.06 -0.02 1.38
N THR A 207 -3.85 0.96 2.24
CA THR A 207 -4.69 1.24 3.42
C THR A 207 -5.37 2.60 3.38
N GLY A 208 -5.01 3.45 2.40
CA GLY A 208 -5.43 4.86 2.41
C GLY A 208 -5.02 5.52 3.72
N ASP A 209 -5.97 6.18 4.36
CA ASP A 209 -5.76 6.87 5.62
C ASP A 209 -6.44 6.18 6.82
N MET A 210 -6.74 4.89 6.68
CA MET A 210 -7.33 4.08 7.76
C MET A 210 -6.59 4.32 9.08
N GLU A 211 -7.33 4.65 10.14
CA GLU A 211 -6.81 4.91 11.46
C GLU A 211 -7.00 3.72 12.43
N SER A 212 -6.49 3.86 13.63
CA SER A 212 -6.32 2.76 14.59
C SER A 212 -7.63 2.05 15.00
N ASP A 213 -8.79 2.70 14.91
CA ASP A 213 -10.06 2.06 15.22
C ASP A 213 -10.47 1.08 14.12
N ALA A 214 -10.38 1.50 12.84
CA ALA A 214 -10.64 0.63 11.70
C ALA A 214 -9.54 -0.44 11.52
N GLU A 215 -8.28 -0.12 11.80
CA GLU A 215 -7.19 -1.11 11.84
C GLU A 215 -7.50 -2.25 12.82
N ARG A 216 -7.93 -1.91 14.04
CA ARG A 216 -8.28 -2.89 15.07
C ARG A 216 -9.45 -3.78 14.62
N ASP A 217 -10.48 -3.18 14.03
CA ASP A 217 -11.64 -3.92 13.55
C ASP A 217 -11.26 -4.83 12.40
N LEU A 218 -10.39 -4.36 11.50
CA LEU A 218 -9.87 -5.15 10.38
C LEU A 218 -9.04 -6.34 10.87
N VAL A 219 -8.15 -6.16 11.85
CA VAL A 219 -7.40 -7.26 12.48
C VAL A 219 -8.35 -8.26 13.12
N ASN A 220 -9.37 -7.78 13.85
CA ASN A 220 -10.37 -8.63 14.53
C ASN A 220 -11.28 -9.37 13.52
N SER A 221 -11.42 -8.91 12.29
CA SER A 221 -12.21 -9.58 11.25
C SER A 221 -11.64 -10.94 10.83
N GLY A 222 -10.35 -11.17 11.10
CA GLY A 222 -9.63 -12.37 10.66
C GLY A 222 -9.27 -12.37 9.18
N ALA A 223 -9.34 -11.23 8.49
CA ALA A 223 -8.87 -11.08 7.11
C ALA A 223 -7.37 -11.39 7.01
N ASN A 224 -6.93 -11.89 5.86
CA ASN A 224 -5.51 -12.11 5.59
C ASN A 224 -4.82 -10.78 5.29
N LEU A 225 -4.20 -10.18 6.33
CA LEU A 225 -3.52 -8.89 6.25
C LEU A 225 -2.04 -9.01 5.87
N LYS A 226 -1.45 -10.22 5.95
CA LYS A 226 -0.03 -10.40 5.69
C LYS A 226 0.34 -9.90 4.30
N ALA A 227 1.26 -8.94 4.21
CA ALA A 227 1.73 -8.37 2.95
C ALA A 227 3.21 -7.99 3.06
N ASP A 228 3.94 -8.13 1.95
CA ASP A 228 5.37 -7.86 1.92
C ASP A 228 5.64 -6.36 1.77
N VAL A 229 4.75 -5.63 1.09
CA VAL A 229 4.80 -4.18 0.88
C VAL A 229 3.55 -3.54 1.47
N LEU A 230 3.74 -2.59 2.37
CA LEU A 230 2.68 -1.81 3.01
C LEU A 230 2.73 -0.35 2.54
N GLN A 231 1.63 0.18 2.01
CA GLN A 231 1.40 1.63 2.02
C GLN A 231 1.10 2.01 3.47
N VAL A 232 2.00 2.75 4.07
CA VAL A 232 1.90 3.21 5.47
C VAL A 232 0.76 4.21 5.57
N GLY A 233 -0.19 3.93 6.43
CA GLY A 233 -1.45 4.67 6.51
C GLY A 233 -1.27 6.16 6.82
N HIS A 234 -2.19 6.98 6.28
CA HIS A 234 -2.37 8.39 6.60
C HIS A 234 -1.06 9.19 6.53
N HIS A 235 -0.31 8.99 5.44
CA HIS A 235 0.95 9.69 5.16
C HIS A 235 2.02 9.55 6.26
N GLY A 236 1.93 8.50 7.08
CA GLY A 236 2.79 8.31 8.25
C GLY A 236 2.33 9.06 9.49
N SER A 237 1.04 9.37 9.62
CA SER A 237 0.44 9.89 10.85
C SER A 237 0.56 8.90 12.01
N SER A 238 0.74 9.40 13.23
CA SER A 238 0.71 8.59 14.45
C SER A 238 -0.68 8.06 14.83
N THR A 239 -1.74 8.44 14.08
CA THR A 239 -3.10 7.89 14.24
C THR A 239 -3.28 6.56 13.52
N SER A 240 -2.33 6.20 12.64
CA SER A 240 -2.39 5.02 11.76
C SER A 240 -1.14 4.14 11.94
N THR A 241 -1.17 2.96 11.32
CA THR A 241 -0.07 1.98 11.33
C THR A 241 0.30 1.58 12.76
N SER A 242 -0.72 1.24 13.54
CA SER A 242 -0.56 0.79 14.93
C SER A 242 0.27 -0.50 15.02
N TYR A 243 0.90 -0.75 16.17
CA TYR A 243 1.62 -2.00 16.42
C TYR A 243 0.79 -3.25 16.18
N ILE A 244 -0.50 -3.22 16.56
CA ILE A 244 -1.40 -4.36 16.37
C ILE A 244 -1.59 -4.63 14.89
N PHE A 245 -1.79 -3.59 14.10
CA PHE A 245 -1.97 -3.71 12.66
C PHE A 245 -0.66 -4.13 11.98
N LEU A 246 0.46 -3.48 12.30
CA LEU A 246 1.76 -3.79 11.72
C LEU A 246 2.18 -5.24 11.99
N ASN A 247 1.91 -5.76 13.20
CA ASN A 247 2.15 -7.16 13.54
C ASN A 247 1.24 -8.16 12.81
N ALA A 248 0.08 -7.73 12.35
CA ALA A 248 -0.79 -8.57 11.52
C ALA A 248 -0.35 -8.55 10.05
N VAL A 249 0.24 -7.45 9.58
CA VAL A 249 0.72 -7.29 8.21
C VAL A 249 2.10 -7.91 8.01
N LEU A 250 3.05 -7.68 8.94
CA LEU A 250 4.44 -8.13 8.89
C LEU A 250 5.16 -7.74 7.58
N PRO A 251 5.16 -6.46 7.19
CA PRO A 251 5.76 -6.05 5.92
C PRO A 251 7.27 -6.02 5.98
N GLU A 252 7.91 -6.30 4.84
CA GLU A 252 9.35 -6.08 4.65
C GLU A 252 9.65 -4.62 4.23
N MET A 253 8.70 -3.99 3.50
CA MET A 253 8.81 -2.62 3.00
C MET A 253 7.59 -1.79 3.41
N GLY A 254 7.85 -0.56 3.85
CA GLY A 254 6.83 0.43 4.16
C GLY A 254 6.99 1.67 3.27
N ILE A 255 5.97 2.01 2.50
CA ILE A 255 5.98 3.16 1.59
C ILE A 255 5.15 4.28 2.21
N ILE A 256 5.76 5.44 2.43
CA ILE A 256 5.11 6.63 2.97
C ILE A 256 4.97 7.67 1.86
N SER A 257 3.75 7.96 1.44
CA SER A 257 3.46 9.09 0.56
C SER A 257 3.24 10.34 1.41
N CYS A 258 4.18 11.29 1.37
CA CYS A 258 4.12 12.51 2.17
C CYS A 258 4.85 13.65 1.46
N GLY A 259 4.54 14.90 1.82
CA GLY A 259 5.11 16.08 1.21
C GLY A 259 6.30 16.65 1.97
N VAL A 260 7.24 17.24 1.25
CA VAL A 260 8.35 18.00 1.84
C VAL A 260 7.82 19.16 2.69
N ASN A 261 8.31 19.30 3.92
CA ASN A 261 7.92 20.38 4.84
C ASN A 261 6.40 20.51 5.02
N ASN A 262 5.66 19.41 5.01
CA ASN A 262 4.23 19.44 5.18
C ASN A 262 3.82 20.00 6.57
N LYS A 263 2.68 20.67 6.61
CA LYS A 263 2.19 21.36 7.82
C LYS A 263 1.78 20.42 8.96
N TYR A 264 1.62 19.13 8.67
CA TYR A 264 1.20 18.11 9.63
C TYR A 264 2.38 17.50 10.39
N GLY A 265 3.62 17.66 9.86
CA GLY A 265 4.81 17.04 10.41
C GLY A 265 4.94 15.56 10.08
N HIS A 266 4.21 15.09 9.06
CA HIS A 266 4.29 13.70 8.59
C HIS A 266 5.59 13.43 7.82
N PRO A 267 6.15 12.21 7.93
CA PRO A 267 5.75 11.17 8.86
C PRO A 267 6.11 11.54 10.31
N HIS A 268 5.24 11.18 11.26
CA HIS A 268 5.50 11.36 12.68
C HIS A 268 6.58 10.39 13.17
N GLU A 269 7.37 10.84 14.17
CA GLU A 269 8.42 10.01 14.76
C GLU A 269 7.87 8.74 15.39
N GLU A 270 6.66 8.78 15.95
CA GLU A 270 6.00 7.62 16.51
C GLU A 270 5.82 6.52 15.45
N THR A 271 5.38 6.89 14.25
CA THR A 271 5.21 5.95 13.14
C THR A 271 6.56 5.43 12.65
N LEU A 272 7.55 6.31 12.48
CA LEU A 272 8.90 5.90 12.08
C LEU A 272 9.54 4.96 13.11
N SER A 273 9.32 5.21 14.41
CA SER A 273 9.83 4.35 15.49
C SER A 273 9.21 2.95 15.43
N ILE A 274 7.89 2.87 15.25
CA ILE A 274 7.18 1.58 15.12
C ILE A 274 7.72 0.77 13.92
N LEU A 275 7.94 1.43 12.77
CA LEU A 275 8.49 0.77 11.59
C LEU A 275 9.94 0.32 11.81
N ARG A 276 10.78 1.11 12.50
CA ARG A 276 12.15 0.71 12.87
C ARG A 276 12.17 -0.51 13.80
N ASP A 277 11.34 -0.48 14.83
CA ASP A 277 11.25 -1.57 15.82
C ASP A 277 10.82 -2.89 15.18
N ALA A 278 9.97 -2.79 14.14
CA ALA A 278 9.54 -3.94 13.35
C ALA A 278 10.54 -4.36 12.25
N GLY A 279 11.64 -3.63 12.06
CA GLY A 279 12.64 -3.91 11.04
C GLY A 279 12.18 -3.65 9.61
N VAL A 280 11.19 -2.79 9.43
CA VAL A 280 10.62 -2.44 8.12
C VAL A 280 11.54 -1.49 7.36
N ASN A 281 11.86 -1.81 6.10
CA ASN A 281 12.58 -0.91 5.21
C ASN A 281 11.63 0.22 4.75
N VAL A 282 11.95 1.46 5.12
CA VAL A 282 11.09 2.63 4.84
C VAL A 282 11.51 3.32 3.56
N TYR A 283 10.53 3.66 2.72
CA TYR A 283 10.68 4.51 1.52
C TYR A 283 9.70 5.66 1.62
N ARG A 284 10.14 6.90 1.27
CA ARG A 284 9.33 8.12 1.42
C ARG A 284 9.36 8.95 0.15
N THR A 285 8.19 9.36 -0.35
CA THR A 285 8.09 10.14 -1.60
C THR A 285 8.70 11.53 -1.49
N ASP A 286 8.65 12.18 -0.31
CA ASP A 286 9.25 13.50 -0.08
C ASP A 286 10.78 13.53 -0.27
N LEU A 287 11.44 12.39 -0.06
CA LEU A 287 12.89 12.26 -0.22
C LEU A 287 13.30 11.55 -1.51
N LEU A 288 12.49 10.62 -1.99
CA LEU A 288 12.83 9.74 -3.12
C LEU A 288 12.15 10.13 -4.44
N GLY A 289 11.19 11.08 -4.42
CA GLY A 289 10.31 11.31 -5.57
C GLY A 289 9.35 10.15 -5.76
N ALA A 290 8.92 9.89 -6.99
CA ALA A 290 8.11 8.71 -7.27
C ALA A 290 8.88 7.42 -6.97
N ILE A 291 8.18 6.44 -6.38
CA ILE A 291 8.71 5.13 -5.97
C ILE A 291 7.98 4.06 -6.74
N VAL A 292 8.72 3.19 -7.42
CA VAL A 292 8.16 2.07 -8.19
C VAL A 292 8.65 0.76 -7.63
N ILE A 293 7.72 -0.08 -7.20
CA ILE A 293 8.00 -1.45 -6.76
C ILE A 293 7.57 -2.39 -7.89
N GLY A 294 8.57 -3.01 -8.54
CA GLY A 294 8.35 -4.06 -9.54
C GLY A 294 8.36 -5.44 -8.91
N SER A 295 7.64 -6.39 -9.50
CA SER A 295 7.67 -7.79 -9.08
C SER A 295 7.71 -8.73 -10.29
N ASP A 296 8.48 -9.82 -10.16
CA ASP A 296 8.46 -10.96 -11.08
C ASP A 296 7.58 -12.12 -10.57
N GLY A 297 6.81 -11.88 -9.50
CA GLY A 297 5.99 -12.86 -8.79
C GLY A 297 6.72 -13.63 -7.69
N GLN A 298 8.02 -13.39 -7.48
CA GLN A 298 8.84 -14.00 -6.42
C GLN A 298 9.74 -12.97 -5.74
N ASN A 299 10.31 -12.05 -6.50
CA ASN A 299 11.27 -11.05 -6.04
C ASN A 299 10.76 -9.65 -6.33
N TYR A 300 11.28 -8.68 -5.56
CA TYR A 300 10.97 -7.26 -5.72
C TYR A 300 12.15 -6.49 -6.30
N THR A 301 11.83 -5.49 -7.09
CA THR A 301 12.76 -4.42 -7.48
C THR A 301 12.22 -3.09 -7.00
N VAL A 302 13.10 -2.18 -6.54
CA VAL A 302 12.71 -0.82 -6.14
C VAL A 302 13.43 0.17 -7.04
N ARG A 303 12.67 1.09 -7.66
CA ARG A 303 13.19 2.20 -8.45
C ARG A 303 12.65 3.51 -7.87
N THR A 304 13.49 4.52 -7.80
CA THR A 304 13.15 5.84 -7.24
C THR A 304 13.74 6.94 -8.13
N GLU A 305 13.09 8.10 -8.15
CA GLU A 305 13.57 9.26 -8.93
C GLU A 305 14.80 9.93 -8.30
N LYS A 306 14.88 9.89 -6.98
CA LYS A 306 15.96 10.48 -6.17
C LYS A 306 16.57 9.41 -5.28
N THR A 307 17.68 9.70 -4.65
CA THR A 307 18.36 8.80 -3.70
C THR A 307 18.40 9.43 -2.31
N ALA A 308 18.17 8.63 -1.29
CA ALA A 308 18.35 8.98 0.11
C ALA A 308 18.99 7.80 0.86
N THR A 309 19.64 8.07 1.96
CA THR A 309 20.20 7.04 2.85
C THR A 309 19.13 6.50 3.79
N ASP A 310 19.28 5.28 4.30
CA ASP A 310 18.37 4.70 5.29
C ASP A 310 18.21 5.60 6.52
N ALA A 311 19.28 6.29 6.94
CA ALA A 311 19.24 7.24 8.04
C ALA A 311 18.43 8.51 7.74
N GLU A 312 18.28 8.89 6.48
CA GLU A 312 17.40 10.01 6.07
C GLU A 312 15.95 9.53 5.94
N LEU A 313 15.74 8.33 5.42
CA LEU A 313 14.42 7.74 5.22
C LEU A 313 13.73 7.42 6.55
N ASN A 314 14.48 6.90 7.51
CA ASN A 314 13.98 6.57 8.84
C ASN A 314 15.04 6.96 9.91
N PRO A 315 15.18 8.27 10.19
CA PRO A 315 16.20 8.77 11.10
C PRO A 315 15.98 8.22 12.51
N THR A 316 17.08 7.85 13.15
CA THR A 316 17.07 7.59 14.60
C THR A 316 17.26 8.91 15.32
N ASP A 317 16.21 9.41 15.99
CA ASP A 317 16.39 10.55 16.89
C ASP A 317 17.33 10.14 18.05
N PRO A 318 18.42 10.86 18.33
CA PRO A 318 19.27 10.61 19.49
C PRO A 318 18.50 10.63 20.83
N VAL A 319 17.39 11.36 20.89
CA VAL A 319 16.49 11.39 22.06
C VAL A 319 15.58 10.15 22.07
N ALA A 320 15.08 9.69 20.91
CA ALA A 320 14.28 8.48 20.79
C ALA A 320 15.09 7.20 21.03
N ALA A 321 16.36 7.15 20.57
CA ALA A 321 17.24 6.01 20.85
C ALA A 321 17.50 5.80 22.33
N SER A 322 17.43 6.85 23.15
CA SER A 322 17.52 6.74 24.61
C SER A 322 16.21 6.27 25.26
N THR A 323 15.06 6.40 24.57
CA THR A 323 13.74 5.92 25.01
C THR A 323 13.37 4.57 24.44
N ALA A 324 13.86 4.22 23.24
CA ALA A 324 13.64 2.89 22.62
C ALA A 324 14.32 1.73 23.41
N GLN A 325 15.27 2.04 24.30
CA GLN A 325 15.81 1.08 25.29
C GLN A 325 14.94 0.94 26.56
N GLN A 326 13.85 1.70 26.65
CA GLN A 326 12.87 1.57 27.74
C GLN A 326 11.71 0.69 27.23
N GLY A 327 11.84 -0.60 27.41
CA GLY A 327 10.80 -1.58 27.12
C GLY A 327 9.42 -1.23 27.71
N TYR A 328 8.47 -2.11 27.61
CA TYR A 328 7.11 -1.90 28.12
C TYR A 328 7.02 -2.13 29.63
N ILE A 329 6.14 -1.39 30.30
CA ILE A 329 5.88 -1.51 31.74
C ILE A 329 4.55 -2.24 31.92
N GLY A 330 4.62 -3.50 32.31
CA GLY A 330 3.46 -4.32 32.63
C GLY A 330 2.94 -4.06 34.04
N ASN A 331 1.62 -4.08 34.20
CA ASN A 331 0.96 -4.08 35.50
C ASN A 331 0.65 -5.51 35.93
N VAL A 332 1.32 -6.03 36.94
CA VAL A 332 1.16 -7.42 37.39
C VAL A 332 -0.25 -7.76 37.83
N ASN A 333 -1.04 -6.76 38.25
CA ASN A 333 -2.41 -6.96 38.73
C ASN A 333 -3.45 -6.95 37.60
N SER A 334 -3.38 -5.96 36.70
CA SER A 334 -4.35 -5.80 35.61
C SER A 334 -3.99 -6.58 34.34
N LYS A 335 -2.77 -7.10 34.29
CA LYS A 335 -2.23 -7.74 33.10
C LYS A 335 -2.27 -6.84 31.85
N LYS A 336 -2.15 -5.52 32.06
CA LYS A 336 -1.96 -4.55 30.99
C LYS A 336 -0.53 -4.09 30.95
N PHE A 337 0.00 -3.85 29.77
CA PHE A 337 1.32 -3.21 29.60
C PHE A 337 1.19 -1.84 28.95
N HIS A 338 2.13 -0.96 29.22
CA HIS A 338 2.11 0.46 28.93
C HIS A 338 3.42 0.90 28.33
N LEU A 339 3.40 1.97 27.53
CA LEU A 339 4.61 2.73 27.22
C LEU A 339 5.13 3.43 28.48
N PRO A 340 6.45 3.62 28.66
CA PRO A 340 7.02 4.33 29.81
C PRO A 340 6.48 5.77 29.97
N SER A 341 6.06 6.39 28.87
CA SER A 341 5.45 7.73 28.84
C SER A 341 3.95 7.75 29.23
N CYS A 342 3.34 6.60 29.51
CA CYS A 342 1.91 6.53 29.81
C CYS A 342 1.55 7.24 31.10
N ALA A 343 0.55 8.13 31.04
CA ALA A 343 0.06 8.83 32.25
C ALA A 343 -0.60 7.91 33.28
N ASN A 344 -0.94 6.64 32.88
CA ASN A 344 -1.63 5.66 33.71
C ASN A 344 -0.72 4.51 34.14
N LEU A 345 0.58 4.78 34.35
CA LEU A 345 1.51 3.73 34.81
C LEU A 345 1.09 3.15 36.18
N PRO A 346 1.25 1.85 36.39
CA PRO A 346 1.07 1.23 37.68
C PRO A 346 2.10 1.75 38.70
N ALA A 347 1.77 1.67 39.99
CA ALA A 347 2.75 1.96 41.05
C ALA A 347 3.98 1.02 40.89
N GLU A 348 5.19 1.52 41.18
CA GLU A 348 6.46 0.81 40.95
C GLU A 348 6.46 -0.64 41.45
N LYS A 349 5.89 -0.87 42.66
CA LYS A 349 5.77 -2.23 43.25
C LYS A 349 4.93 -3.22 42.44
N ASN A 350 4.17 -2.74 41.46
CA ASN A 350 3.28 -3.54 40.61
C ASN A 350 3.76 -3.55 39.16
N GLN A 351 4.96 -3.03 38.90
CA GLN A 351 5.54 -3.00 37.56
C GLN A 351 6.35 -4.27 37.27
N ILE A 352 6.28 -4.72 36.03
CA ILE A 352 7.19 -5.68 35.42
C ILE A 352 7.65 -5.07 34.09
N LEU A 353 8.93 -5.23 33.76
CA LEU A 353 9.49 -4.71 32.51
C LEU A 353 9.49 -5.80 31.45
N PHE A 354 9.16 -5.42 30.24
CA PHE A 354 9.28 -6.22 29.03
C PHE A 354 10.17 -5.50 28.05
N SER A 355 11.06 -6.22 27.38
CA SER A 355 11.96 -5.67 26.38
C SER A 355 11.27 -5.43 25.04
N SER A 356 10.14 -6.12 24.78
CA SER A 356 9.37 -5.97 23.53
C SER A 356 7.86 -6.15 23.78
N TYR A 357 7.08 -5.75 22.78
CA TYR A 357 5.62 -5.94 22.71
C TYR A 357 5.29 -7.44 22.74
N GLU A 358 6.03 -8.25 21.94
CA GLU A 358 5.84 -9.68 21.81
C GLU A 358 6.11 -10.41 23.13
N GLU A 359 7.13 -9.98 23.86
CA GLU A 359 7.43 -10.52 25.19
C GLU A 359 6.26 -10.27 26.15
N ALA A 360 5.68 -9.08 26.14
CA ALA A 360 4.53 -8.75 26.96
C ALA A 360 3.30 -9.59 26.59
N ILE A 361 3.00 -9.75 25.30
CA ILE A 361 1.90 -10.62 24.82
C ILE A 361 2.15 -12.08 25.20
N ALA A 362 3.34 -12.60 24.95
CA ALA A 362 3.73 -13.97 25.31
C ALA A 362 3.62 -14.24 26.81
N ALA A 363 3.85 -13.21 27.64
CA ALA A 363 3.65 -13.26 29.10
C ALA A 363 2.18 -13.14 29.52
N GLY A 364 1.24 -13.04 28.58
CA GLY A 364 -0.20 -12.97 28.83
C GLY A 364 -0.70 -11.57 29.23
N TYR A 365 -0.01 -10.52 28.82
CA TYR A 365 -0.43 -9.14 29.02
C TYR A 365 -1.12 -8.60 27.77
N SER A 366 -2.02 -7.65 27.96
CA SER A 366 -2.70 -6.93 26.88
C SER A 366 -2.29 -5.46 26.85
N PRO A 367 -2.26 -4.80 25.68
CA PRO A 367 -1.87 -3.40 25.58
C PRO A 367 -2.84 -2.47 26.32
N CYS A 368 -2.30 -1.37 26.83
CA CYS A 368 -3.09 -0.31 27.44
C CYS A 368 -3.66 0.58 26.34
N SER A 369 -4.99 0.62 26.18
CA SER A 369 -5.69 1.42 25.18
C SER A 369 -5.50 2.95 25.29
N SER A 370 -4.90 3.43 26.39
CA SER A 370 -4.63 4.87 26.58
C SER A 370 -3.27 5.32 26.02
N CYS A 371 -2.32 4.40 25.82
CA CYS A 371 -0.96 4.74 25.36
C CYS A 371 -0.43 3.81 24.29
N ILE A 372 -1.05 2.67 24.07
CA ILE A 372 -0.73 1.74 22.98
C ILE A 372 -2.04 1.62 22.19
N LYS A 373 -2.04 2.32 21.05
CA LYS A 373 -3.20 2.39 20.14
C LYS A 373 -2.99 1.43 19.00
#